data_1865ede9edae75ca9be25635cfe553c8
#
_entry.id   1865ede9edae75ca9be25635cfe553c8
#
_cell.length_a   1.000
_cell.length_b   1.000
_cell.length_c   1.000
_cell.angle_alpha   90.00
_cell.angle_beta   90.00
_cell.angle_gamma   90.00
#
_symmetry.space_group_name_H-M   'P 1'
#
loop_
_entity.id
_entity.type
_entity.pdbx_description
1 polymer ?
#
loop_
_entity_poly.entity_id
_entity_poly.type
_entity_poly.pdbx_seq_one_letter_code
_entity_poly.pdbx_strand_id
1 'polypeptide(L)'
;VEHLEELKEFARLHARGQGLAEGPVAALLARIGNDDPGAAGSWAKVWNAQADALLARGRPLEACRHYALARFPHPGGDLPDPERQRAQTASVAAFDRWRRTQPGIERLELTHPEGTLACWTIGLDAPEPKPLLVVMGGIVSVKEQWAQLLPKFAKLGFAAVVTELPGVGENTVPYDERSWRLLPHLLDQLTGRAQVDDTSLLTLSFSGHLALRAAVEDTRIRSIHTVGAPVSRFFTDAAWWERVPAVTKETLRRLTGTAGHDELFARLRSWALTPEQLSAVKVPVGYVVSTRDEIIPPAERALLGANLGKVRFKEFDDVHGSPAHLGEMRLWLLHGLLRARGVDDRRTAALGLVLGVQGVVSRLRKTPVHH
;
A
#
# COMPACT_ATOMS: atom_id res chain seq x y z
N VAL A 1 26.28 4.99 6.53
CA VAL A 1 25.66 5.29 7.86
C VAL A 1 24.32 5.97 7.64
N GLU A 2 24.24 7.02 6.80
CA GLU A 2 22.98 7.74 6.54
C GLU A 2 21.89 6.85 5.94
N HIS A 3 22.21 5.98 5.00
CA HIS A 3 21.27 5.05 4.40
C HIS A 3 20.66 4.06 5.42
N LEU A 4 21.46 3.56 6.37
CA LEU A 4 20.95 2.62 7.38
C LEU A 4 19.98 3.29 8.37
N GLU A 5 20.26 4.53 8.77
CA GLU A 5 19.36 5.26 9.67
C GLU A 5 18.03 5.63 8.97
N GLU A 6 18.08 6.05 7.71
CA GLU A 6 16.88 6.24 6.89
C GLU A 6 16.05 4.94 6.79
N LEU A 7 16.72 3.81 6.52
CA LEU A 7 16.09 2.50 6.45
C LEU A 7 15.41 2.12 7.78
N LYS A 8 16.07 2.38 8.92
CA LYS A 8 15.50 2.14 10.25
C LYS A 8 14.26 3.00 10.52
N GLU A 9 14.28 4.25 10.08
CA GLU A 9 13.14 5.16 10.23
C GLU A 9 11.94 4.67 9.44
N PHE A 10 12.11 4.36 8.16
CA PHE A 10 11.03 3.80 7.33
C PHE A 10 10.50 2.48 7.90
N ALA A 11 11.38 1.61 8.40
CA ALA A 11 10.93 0.35 9.00
C ALA A 11 10.10 0.55 10.28
N ARG A 12 10.40 1.56 11.10
CA ARG A 12 9.53 1.90 12.25
C ARG A 12 8.12 2.28 11.81
N LEU A 13 8.01 3.07 10.75
CA LEU A 13 6.71 3.48 10.18
C LEU A 13 5.95 2.27 9.63
N HIS A 14 6.62 1.40 8.87
CA HIS A 14 6.02 0.17 8.35
C HIS A 14 5.64 -0.82 9.45
N ALA A 15 6.46 -0.98 10.48
CA ALA A 15 6.16 -1.83 11.64
C ALA A 15 4.91 -1.36 12.37
N ARG A 16 4.78 -0.05 12.60
CA ARG A 16 3.58 0.57 13.17
C ARG A 16 2.36 0.33 12.29
N GLY A 17 2.49 0.50 10.98
CA GLY A 17 1.43 0.20 9.98
C GLY A 17 0.92 -1.23 10.05
N GLN A 18 1.80 -2.19 10.38
CA GLN A 18 1.47 -3.59 10.57
C GLN A 18 1.00 -3.93 11.99
N GLY A 19 0.95 -2.97 12.91
CA GLY A 19 0.52 -3.18 14.29
C GLY A 19 1.57 -3.84 15.18
N LEU A 20 2.85 -3.75 14.84
CA LEU A 20 3.94 -4.20 15.71
C LEU A 20 4.17 -3.17 16.84
N ALA A 21 4.45 -3.66 18.04
CA ALA A 21 4.68 -2.82 19.19
C ALA A 21 6.04 -2.10 19.09
N GLU A 22 6.08 -0.82 19.44
CA GLU A 22 7.23 0.06 19.26
C GLU A 22 8.49 -0.41 20.04
N GLY A 23 8.32 -0.80 21.32
CA GLY A 23 9.44 -1.22 22.16
C GLY A 23 10.23 -2.42 21.58
N PRO A 24 9.58 -3.55 21.27
CA PRO A 24 10.24 -4.68 20.62
C PRO A 24 10.89 -4.33 19.26
N VAL A 25 10.25 -3.49 18.46
CA VAL A 25 10.80 -3.02 17.17
C VAL A 25 12.06 -2.19 17.40
N ALA A 26 12.04 -1.23 18.35
CA ALA A 26 13.20 -0.43 18.69
C ALA A 26 14.38 -1.28 19.19
N ALA A 27 14.09 -2.31 20.01
CA ALA A 27 15.11 -3.24 20.48
C ALA A 27 15.76 -4.06 19.36
N LEU A 28 14.98 -4.47 18.33
CA LEU A 28 15.53 -5.15 17.16
C LEU A 28 16.39 -4.20 16.31
N LEU A 29 15.91 -2.99 16.05
CA LEU A 29 16.63 -1.98 15.27
C LEU A 29 17.95 -1.57 15.92
N ALA A 30 18.02 -1.54 17.25
CA ALA A 30 19.26 -1.26 17.98
C ALA A 30 20.34 -2.35 17.79
N ARG A 31 19.95 -3.58 17.47
CA ARG A 31 20.86 -4.70 17.19
C ARG A 31 21.40 -4.69 15.75
N ILE A 32 20.81 -3.88 14.87
CA ILE A 32 21.21 -3.80 13.47
C ILE A 32 22.33 -2.77 13.34
N GLY A 33 23.52 -3.23 13.00
CA GLY A 33 24.72 -2.40 12.82
C GLY A 33 25.09 -2.11 11.37
N ASN A 34 24.56 -2.89 10.43
CA ASN A 34 24.85 -2.75 9.00
C ASN A 34 23.74 -3.32 8.13
N ASP A 35 23.82 -3.09 6.83
CA ASP A 35 22.93 -3.64 5.82
C ASP A 35 23.69 -4.55 4.82
N ASP A 36 24.86 -5.05 5.20
CA ASP A 36 25.70 -5.87 4.33
C ASP A 36 25.14 -7.29 4.23
N PRO A 37 24.94 -7.83 3.01
CA PRO A 37 24.41 -9.16 2.82
C PRO A 37 25.22 -10.23 3.57
N GLY A 38 24.55 -11.01 4.40
CA GLY A 38 25.17 -12.11 5.14
C GLY A 38 26.07 -11.75 6.32
N ALA A 39 26.34 -10.46 6.58
CA ALA A 39 27.17 -10.04 7.70
C ALA A 39 26.51 -10.27 9.08
N ALA A 40 27.33 -10.35 10.12
CA ALA A 40 26.84 -10.40 11.48
C ALA A 40 26.15 -9.08 11.85
N GLY A 41 24.98 -9.15 12.52
CA GLY A 41 24.18 -7.96 12.86
C GLY A 41 23.60 -7.21 11.65
N SER A 42 23.58 -7.84 10.47
CA SER A 42 22.96 -7.24 9.29
C SER A 42 21.43 -7.21 9.39
N TRP A 43 20.84 -6.28 8.65
CA TRP A 43 19.39 -6.05 8.59
C TRP A 43 18.58 -7.35 8.49
N ALA A 44 18.76 -8.08 7.40
CA ALA A 44 17.95 -9.24 7.11
C ALA A 44 18.13 -10.38 8.14
N LYS A 45 19.38 -10.60 8.62
CA LYS A 45 19.63 -11.63 9.64
C LYS A 45 18.94 -11.34 10.96
N VAL A 46 18.96 -10.10 11.43
CA VAL A 46 18.34 -9.74 12.72
C VAL A 46 16.84 -9.91 12.67
N TRP A 47 16.21 -9.43 11.61
CA TRP A 47 14.76 -9.59 11.44
C TRP A 47 14.34 -11.03 11.20
N ASN A 48 15.09 -11.79 10.38
CA ASN A 48 14.83 -13.20 10.13
C ASN A 48 14.91 -14.04 11.41
N ALA A 49 15.94 -13.83 12.23
CA ALA A 49 16.09 -14.57 13.48
C ALA A 49 14.89 -14.36 14.43
N GLN A 50 14.38 -13.16 14.51
CA GLN A 50 13.17 -12.86 15.29
C GLN A 50 11.93 -13.52 14.68
N ALA A 51 11.79 -13.48 13.37
CA ALA A 51 10.66 -14.10 12.67
C ALA A 51 10.68 -15.63 12.84
N ASP A 52 11.85 -16.27 12.72
CA ASP A 52 12.04 -17.71 12.94
C ASP A 52 11.63 -18.12 14.36
N ALA A 53 12.03 -17.32 15.36
CA ALA A 53 11.67 -17.57 16.76
C ALA A 53 10.15 -17.43 17.01
N LEU A 54 9.48 -16.51 16.34
CA LEU A 54 8.02 -16.35 16.41
C LEU A 54 7.31 -17.53 15.74
N LEU A 55 7.80 -17.96 14.58
CA LEU A 55 7.23 -19.08 13.85
C LEU A 55 7.35 -20.39 14.65
N ALA A 56 8.50 -20.61 15.30
CA ALA A 56 8.73 -21.75 16.18
C ALA A 56 7.78 -21.78 17.39
N ARG A 57 7.36 -20.61 17.86
CA ARG A 57 6.36 -20.45 18.94
C ARG A 57 4.90 -20.55 18.45
N GLY A 58 4.65 -20.91 17.20
CA GLY A 58 3.31 -21.02 16.64
C GLY A 58 2.61 -19.67 16.38
N ARG A 59 3.37 -18.59 16.16
CA ARG A 59 2.87 -17.23 15.88
C ARG A 59 3.11 -16.82 14.40
N PRO A 60 2.48 -17.53 13.42
CA PRO A 60 2.83 -17.39 12.01
C PRO A 60 2.51 -15.98 11.45
N LEU A 61 1.41 -15.32 11.87
CA LEU A 61 1.10 -13.98 11.39
C LEU A 61 2.12 -12.95 11.86
N GLU A 62 2.59 -13.06 13.07
CA GLU A 62 3.62 -12.16 13.59
C GLU A 62 4.97 -12.44 12.94
N ALA A 63 5.31 -13.72 12.73
CA ALA A 63 6.49 -14.09 11.95
C ALA A 63 6.44 -13.49 10.53
N CYS A 64 5.31 -13.58 9.85
CA CYS A 64 5.09 -12.98 8.54
C CYS A 64 5.41 -11.49 8.54
N ARG A 65 4.92 -10.74 9.53
CA ARG A 65 5.20 -9.29 9.66
C ARG A 65 6.68 -8.98 9.84
N HIS A 66 7.41 -9.82 10.57
CA HIS A 66 8.85 -9.66 10.77
C HIS A 66 9.65 -10.06 9.52
N TYR A 67 9.25 -11.12 8.81
CA TYR A 67 9.83 -11.44 7.51
C TYR A 67 9.59 -10.33 6.48
N ALA A 68 8.43 -9.68 6.48
CA ALA A 68 8.17 -8.53 5.64
C ALA A 68 9.13 -7.36 5.91
N LEU A 69 9.57 -7.18 7.17
CA LEU A 69 10.62 -6.22 7.53
C LEU A 69 12.02 -6.74 7.21
N ALA A 70 12.28 -8.04 7.30
CA ALA A 70 13.55 -8.62 6.91
C ALA A 70 13.84 -8.41 5.41
N ARG A 71 12.83 -8.54 4.53
CA ARG A 71 12.95 -8.30 3.09
C ARG A 71 12.97 -6.81 2.70
N PHE A 72 12.54 -5.93 3.59
CA PHE A 72 12.38 -4.48 3.33
C PHE A 72 13.72 -3.81 2.99
N PRO A 73 13.75 -2.85 2.05
CA PRO A 73 12.63 -2.35 1.23
C PRO A 73 12.28 -3.27 0.05
N HIS A 74 13.20 -4.09 -0.40
CA HIS A 74 13.07 -5.05 -1.50
C HIS A 74 14.04 -6.22 -1.30
N PRO A 75 13.79 -7.42 -1.87
CA PRO A 75 14.61 -8.62 -1.64
C PRO A 75 15.92 -8.63 -2.44
N GLY A 76 16.07 -7.74 -3.40
CA GLY A 76 17.27 -7.65 -4.25
C GLY A 76 18.01 -6.34 -4.10
N GLY A 77 19.31 -6.37 -4.38
CA GLY A 77 20.25 -5.27 -4.42
C GLY A 77 21.10 -5.36 -5.66
N ASP A 78 22.03 -4.39 -5.87
CA ASP A 78 23.11 -4.56 -6.86
C ASP A 78 23.93 -5.81 -6.52
N LEU A 79 23.95 -6.19 -5.24
CA LEU A 79 24.43 -7.47 -4.75
C LEU A 79 23.24 -8.33 -4.31
N PRO A 80 23.20 -9.63 -4.66
CA PRO A 80 22.21 -10.56 -4.14
C PRO A 80 22.23 -10.62 -2.61
N ASP A 81 21.07 -10.53 -1.99
CA ASP A 81 20.91 -10.77 -0.55
C ASP A 81 20.05 -12.03 -0.31
N PRO A 82 20.68 -13.21 -0.13
CA PRO A 82 19.96 -14.45 0.10
C PRO A 82 19.06 -14.41 1.32
N GLU A 83 19.41 -13.66 2.36
CA GLU A 83 18.59 -13.53 3.56
C GLU A 83 17.32 -12.72 3.31
N ARG A 84 17.37 -11.66 2.50
CA ARG A 84 16.18 -10.93 2.07
C ARG A 84 15.30 -11.77 1.14
N GLN A 85 15.91 -12.53 0.22
CA GLN A 85 15.16 -13.45 -0.65
C GLN A 85 14.48 -14.54 0.16
N ARG A 86 15.18 -15.13 1.14
CA ARG A 86 14.59 -16.07 2.09
C ARG A 86 13.41 -15.46 2.84
N ALA A 87 13.57 -14.25 3.33
CA ALA A 87 12.52 -13.53 4.04
C ALA A 87 11.26 -13.32 3.18
N GLN A 88 11.44 -12.99 1.90
CA GLN A 88 10.32 -12.86 0.96
C GLN A 88 9.52 -14.16 0.85
N THR A 89 10.18 -15.29 0.64
CA THR A 89 9.54 -16.61 0.56
C THR A 89 8.94 -17.04 1.90
N ALA A 90 9.65 -16.79 3.00
CA ALA A 90 9.20 -17.15 4.34
C ALA A 90 7.99 -16.34 4.79
N SER A 91 7.87 -15.06 4.38
CA SER A 91 6.69 -14.24 4.69
C SER A 91 5.42 -14.80 4.07
N VAL A 92 5.49 -15.24 2.82
CA VAL A 92 4.36 -15.88 2.10
C VAL A 92 3.98 -17.20 2.78
N ALA A 93 4.97 -18.06 3.10
CA ALA A 93 4.74 -19.34 3.76
C ALA A 93 4.14 -19.17 5.17
N ALA A 94 4.62 -18.20 5.94
CA ALA A 94 4.08 -17.89 7.26
C ALA A 94 2.63 -17.37 7.18
N PHE A 95 2.33 -16.51 6.20
CA PHE A 95 0.97 -16.08 5.95
C PHE A 95 0.08 -17.25 5.52
N ASP A 96 0.53 -18.11 4.62
CA ASP A 96 -0.23 -19.29 4.19
C ASP A 96 -0.56 -20.21 5.37
N ARG A 97 0.39 -20.40 6.29
CA ARG A 97 0.15 -21.15 7.53
C ARG A 97 -0.93 -20.50 8.40
N TRP A 98 -0.89 -19.18 8.55
CA TRP A 98 -1.88 -18.45 9.33
C TRP A 98 -3.26 -18.46 8.65
N ARG A 99 -3.34 -18.18 7.34
CA ARG A 99 -4.63 -18.10 6.63
C ARG A 99 -5.43 -19.38 6.69
N ARG A 100 -4.77 -20.55 6.81
CA ARG A 100 -5.43 -21.86 6.98
C ARG A 100 -6.25 -21.96 8.25
N THR A 101 -6.02 -21.06 9.22
CA THR A 101 -6.83 -20.92 10.43
C THR A 101 -7.96 -19.91 10.25
N GLN A 102 -8.02 -19.24 9.06
CA GLN A 102 -9.01 -18.21 8.74
C GLN A 102 -9.95 -18.73 7.65
N PRO A 103 -11.26 -18.86 7.91
CA PRO A 103 -12.18 -19.37 6.90
C PRO A 103 -12.25 -18.44 5.68
N GLY A 104 -12.20 -19.03 4.49
CA GLY A 104 -12.47 -18.38 3.22
C GLY A 104 -11.33 -17.59 2.60
N ILE A 105 -10.16 -17.48 3.24
CA ILE A 105 -8.99 -16.88 2.59
C ILE A 105 -8.35 -17.90 1.65
N GLU A 106 -8.26 -17.56 0.38
CA GLU A 106 -7.70 -18.43 -0.66
C GLU A 106 -6.53 -17.77 -1.36
N ARG A 107 -5.64 -18.58 -1.93
CA ARG A 107 -4.57 -18.13 -2.81
C ARG A 107 -5.07 -18.22 -4.25
N LEU A 108 -4.82 -17.16 -5.01
CA LEU A 108 -5.09 -17.10 -6.43
C LEU A 108 -3.82 -16.69 -7.17
N GLU A 109 -3.43 -17.48 -8.15
CA GLU A 109 -2.35 -17.16 -9.08
C GLU A 109 -2.91 -16.81 -10.44
N LEU A 110 -2.47 -15.71 -11.01
CA LEU A 110 -2.94 -15.18 -12.28
C LEU A 110 -1.77 -15.02 -13.24
N THR A 111 -2.05 -15.28 -14.51
CA THR A 111 -1.08 -15.09 -15.59
C THR A 111 -1.31 -13.75 -16.26
N HIS A 112 -0.23 -13.03 -16.53
CA HIS A 112 -0.20 -11.81 -17.33
C HIS A 112 0.70 -12.05 -18.53
N PRO A 113 0.49 -11.41 -19.70
CA PRO A 113 1.37 -11.58 -20.87
C PRO A 113 2.87 -11.33 -20.57
N GLU A 114 3.18 -10.49 -19.58
CA GLU A 114 4.54 -10.10 -19.22
C GLU A 114 5.02 -10.72 -17.90
N GLY A 115 4.25 -11.61 -17.26
CA GLY A 115 4.63 -12.22 -15.99
C GLY A 115 3.49 -12.94 -15.28
N THR A 116 3.62 -13.05 -13.97
CA THR A 116 2.61 -13.66 -13.10
C THR A 116 2.37 -12.78 -11.89
N LEU A 117 1.20 -12.90 -11.30
CA LEU A 117 0.89 -12.26 -10.01
C LEU A 117 0.15 -13.23 -9.10
N ALA A 118 0.49 -13.20 -7.84
CA ALA A 118 -0.22 -13.93 -6.80
C ALA A 118 -1.09 -12.98 -5.97
N CYS A 119 -2.26 -13.47 -5.58
CA CYS A 119 -3.22 -12.74 -4.77
C CYS A 119 -3.64 -13.55 -3.56
N TRP A 120 -4.02 -12.87 -2.50
CA TRP A 120 -4.86 -13.43 -1.45
C TRP A 120 -6.28 -12.92 -1.64
N THR A 121 -7.26 -13.82 -1.57
CA THR A 121 -8.66 -13.50 -1.92
C THR A 121 -9.63 -14.00 -0.87
N ILE A 122 -10.82 -13.42 -0.86
CA ILE A 122 -11.96 -13.92 -0.09
C ILE A 122 -13.26 -13.63 -0.83
N GLY A 123 -14.21 -14.56 -0.76
CA GLY A 123 -15.57 -14.35 -1.26
C GLY A 123 -15.72 -14.33 -2.78
N LEU A 124 -14.70 -14.76 -3.54
CA LEU A 124 -14.84 -15.07 -4.95
C LEU A 124 -15.71 -16.34 -5.13
N ASP A 125 -16.30 -16.49 -6.31
CA ASP A 125 -17.11 -17.66 -6.68
C ASP A 125 -18.30 -17.93 -5.74
N ALA A 126 -18.78 -16.90 -5.02
CA ALA A 126 -19.97 -17.02 -4.19
C ALA A 126 -21.20 -17.27 -5.07
N PRO A 127 -22.23 -18.05 -4.58
CA PRO A 127 -23.47 -18.29 -5.33
C PRO A 127 -24.16 -16.99 -5.80
N GLU A 128 -24.10 -15.96 -4.97
CA GLU A 128 -24.45 -14.60 -5.34
C GLU A 128 -23.16 -13.77 -5.44
N PRO A 129 -22.74 -13.40 -6.66
CA PRO A 129 -21.53 -12.59 -6.84
C PRO A 129 -21.61 -11.29 -6.04
N LYS A 130 -20.49 -10.95 -5.37
CA LYS A 130 -20.40 -9.76 -4.52
C LYS A 130 -19.62 -8.65 -5.22
N PRO A 131 -19.90 -7.38 -4.88
CA PRO A 131 -19.05 -6.26 -5.29
C PRO A 131 -17.57 -6.54 -4.96
N LEU A 132 -16.70 -6.14 -5.90
CA LEU A 132 -15.27 -6.43 -5.79
C LEU A 132 -14.53 -5.29 -5.09
N LEU A 133 -13.67 -5.64 -4.13
CA LEU A 133 -12.67 -4.74 -3.57
C LEU A 133 -11.26 -5.23 -3.95
N VAL A 134 -10.51 -4.41 -4.68
CA VAL A 134 -9.09 -4.67 -4.95
C VAL A 134 -8.24 -3.81 -4.03
N VAL A 135 -7.33 -4.46 -3.29
CA VAL A 135 -6.38 -3.79 -2.40
C VAL A 135 -4.97 -3.99 -2.93
N MET A 136 -4.23 -2.89 -3.05
CA MET A 136 -2.84 -2.92 -3.53
C MET A 136 -1.96 -1.99 -2.70
N GLY A 137 -0.83 -2.52 -2.21
CA GLY A 137 0.18 -1.75 -1.49
C GLY A 137 1.06 -0.89 -2.40
N GLY A 138 1.96 -0.13 -1.81
CA GLY A 138 2.96 0.67 -2.52
C GLY A 138 4.21 -0.12 -2.93
N ILE A 139 5.26 0.59 -3.32
CA ILE A 139 6.49 0.04 -3.91
C ILE A 139 7.32 -0.87 -2.97
N VAL A 140 7.07 -0.81 -1.68
CA VAL A 140 7.78 -1.64 -0.67
C VAL A 140 6.86 -2.62 0.05
N SER A 141 5.55 -2.55 -0.18
CA SER A 141 4.54 -3.31 0.57
C SER A 141 4.18 -4.61 -0.13
N VAL A 142 4.27 -5.72 0.58
CA VAL A 142 3.82 -7.03 0.09
C VAL A 142 2.37 -7.28 0.47
N LYS A 143 1.67 -8.09 -0.31
CA LYS A 143 0.23 -8.38 -0.15
C LYS A 143 -0.13 -8.97 1.22
N GLU A 144 0.77 -9.72 1.85
CA GLU A 144 0.57 -10.32 3.18
C GLU A 144 0.31 -9.26 4.26
N GLN A 145 0.85 -8.05 4.09
CA GLN A 145 0.62 -6.95 5.04
C GLN A 145 -0.84 -6.50 5.09
N TRP A 146 -1.56 -6.62 3.99
CA TRP A 146 -2.94 -6.17 3.83
C TRP A 146 -3.94 -7.32 3.85
N ALA A 147 -3.55 -8.52 3.44
CA ALA A 147 -4.43 -9.68 3.30
C ALA A 147 -5.01 -10.16 4.64
N GLN A 148 -4.40 -9.83 5.76
CA GLN A 148 -4.98 -10.07 7.09
C GLN A 148 -6.31 -9.33 7.33
N LEU A 149 -6.64 -8.33 6.48
CA LEU A 149 -7.90 -7.59 6.55
C LEU A 149 -9.04 -8.24 5.74
N LEU A 150 -8.76 -9.24 4.94
CA LEU A 150 -9.75 -9.93 4.09
C LEU A 150 -11.03 -10.37 4.83
N PRO A 151 -10.95 -10.99 6.04
CA PRO A 151 -12.17 -11.35 6.78
C PRO A 151 -13.05 -10.14 7.15
N LYS A 152 -12.44 -8.97 7.35
CA LYS A 152 -13.19 -7.74 7.62
C LYS A 152 -13.91 -7.25 6.39
N PHE A 153 -13.27 -7.29 5.22
CA PHE A 153 -13.89 -6.91 3.95
C PHE A 153 -15.05 -7.84 3.58
N ALA A 154 -14.91 -9.14 3.81
CA ALA A 154 -15.99 -10.10 3.61
C ALA A 154 -17.22 -9.80 4.49
N LYS A 155 -17.02 -9.42 5.76
CA LYS A 155 -18.10 -9.00 6.68
C LYS A 155 -18.79 -7.72 6.24
N LEU A 156 -18.16 -6.90 5.41
CA LEU A 156 -18.73 -5.69 4.82
C LEU A 156 -19.44 -5.96 3.49
N GLY A 157 -19.50 -7.23 3.07
CA GLY A 157 -20.21 -7.64 1.87
C GLY A 157 -19.41 -7.60 0.58
N PHE A 158 -18.08 -7.51 0.64
CA PHE A 158 -17.20 -7.56 -0.53
C PHE A 158 -16.72 -8.99 -0.82
N ALA A 159 -16.56 -9.30 -2.10
CA ALA A 159 -15.48 -10.16 -2.55
C ALA A 159 -14.21 -9.30 -2.59
N ALA A 160 -13.09 -9.79 -2.08
CA ALA A 160 -11.89 -8.97 -2.02
C ALA A 160 -10.65 -9.71 -2.52
N VAL A 161 -9.79 -8.96 -3.21
CA VAL A 161 -8.50 -9.40 -3.74
C VAL A 161 -7.41 -8.47 -3.24
N VAL A 162 -6.39 -9.02 -2.62
CA VAL A 162 -5.20 -8.29 -2.20
C VAL A 162 -4.02 -8.75 -3.06
N THR A 163 -3.40 -7.81 -3.73
CA THR A 163 -2.26 -8.05 -4.61
C THR A 163 -1.15 -7.03 -4.39
N GLU A 164 -0.11 -7.11 -5.20
CA GLU A 164 1.08 -6.28 -5.13
C GLU A 164 1.24 -5.42 -6.38
N LEU A 165 1.91 -4.30 -6.22
CA LEU A 165 2.33 -3.45 -7.33
C LEU A 165 3.29 -4.26 -8.25
N PRO A 166 3.29 -4.04 -9.58
CA PRO A 166 4.24 -4.69 -10.49
C PRO A 166 5.68 -4.62 -10.00
N GLY A 167 6.39 -5.73 -10.09
CA GLY A 167 7.77 -5.88 -9.61
C GLY A 167 7.92 -6.05 -8.10
N VAL A 168 6.83 -6.00 -7.32
CA VAL A 168 6.87 -6.17 -5.86
C VAL A 168 6.43 -7.56 -5.46
N GLY A 169 7.10 -8.14 -4.46
CA GLY A 169 6.73 -9.42 -3.87
C GLY A 169 6.74 -10.57 -4.86
N GLU A 170 5.59 -11.18 -5.08
CA GLU A 170 5.40 -12.26 -6.06
C GLU A 170 4.80 -11.77 -7.39
N ASN A 171 4.67 -10.45 -7.58
CA ASN A 171 4.24 -9.90 -8.86
C ASN A 171 5.47 -9.69 -9.76
N THR A 172 5.62 -10.53 -10.77
CA THR A 172 6.77 -10.51 -11.70
C THR A 172 6.52 -9.65 -12.94
N VAL A 173 5.34 -9.04 -13.07
CA VAL A 173 5.04 -8.09 -14.15
C VAL A 173 5.96 -6.87 -14.01
N PRO A 174 6.60 -6.42 -15.09
CA PRO A 174 7.47 -5.24 -15.05
C PRO A 174 6.72 -3.97 -14.57
N TYR A 175 7.44 -3.12 -13.84
CA TYR A 175 6.91 -1.81 -13.42
C TYR A 175 7.32 -0.73 -14.41
N ASP A 176 6.36 -0.29 -15.22
CA ASP A 176 6.56 0.71 -16.26
C ASP A 176 5.37 1.67 -16.38
N GLU A 177 5.40 2.55 -17.37
CA GLU A 177 4.34 3.52 -17.66
C GLU A 177 2.97 2.87 -17.93
N ARG A 178 2.95 1.61 -18.40
CA ARG A 178 1.73 0.86 -18.75
C ARG A 178 1.22 0.00 -17.61
N SER A 179 1.89 -0.02 -16.48
CA SER A 179 1.56 -0.86 -15.31
C SER A 179 0.14 -0.67 -14.78
N TRP A 180 -0.50 0.46 -15.05
CA TRP A 180 -1.92 0.67 -14.74
C TRP A 180 -2.85 -0.35 -15.40
N ARG A 181 -2.43 -0.95 -16.54
CA ARG A 181 -3.18 -1.99 -17.27
C ARG A 181 -3.31 -3.30 -16.49
N LEU A 182 -2.52 -3.48 -15.44
CA LEU A 182 -2.66 -4.61 -14.53
C LEU A 182 -4.07 -4.65 -13.90
N LEU A 183 -4.64 -3.50 -13.56
CA LEU A 183 -5.98 -3.43 -12.93
C LEU A 183 -7.09 -3.90 -13.89
N PRO A 184 -7.24 -3.35 -15.12
CA PRO A 184 -8.17 -3.91 -16.10
C PRO A 184 -7.96 -5.39 -16.37
N HIS A 185 -6.72 -5.84 -16.53
CA HIS A 185 -6.40 -7.24 -16.75
C HIS A 185 -6.82 -8.13 -15.57
N LEU A 186 -6.62 -7.68 -14.33
CA LEU A 186 -7.10 -8.38 -13.14
C LEU A 186 -8.64 -8.50 -13.15
N LEU A 187 -9.35 -7.43 -13.49
CA LEU A 187 -10.81 -7.45 -13.59
C LEU A 187 -11.32 -8.40 -14.67
N ASP A 188 -10.63 -8.47 -15.81
CA ASP A 188 -10.97 -9.42 -16.89
C ASP A 188 -10.90 -10.87 -16.40
N GLN A 189 -9.86 -11.22 -15.65
CA GLN A 189 -9.67 -12.56 -15.11
C GLN A 189 -10.63 -12.92 -13.97
N LEU A 190 -11.20 -11.92 -13.31
CA LEU A 190 -12.17 -12.10 -12.23
C LEU A 190 -13.64 -12.04 -12.72
N THR A 191 -13.85 -11.82 -14.02
CA THR A 191 -15.20 -11.82 -14.63
C THR A 191 -15.89 -13.15 -14.37
N GLY A 192 -17.14 -13.08 -13.87
CA GLY A 192 -17.91 -14.25 -13.48
C GLY A 192 -17.63 -14.77 -12.06
N ARG A 193 -16.57 -14.31 -11.39
CA ARG A 193 -16.18 -14.71 -10.04
C ARG A 193 -16.58 -13.70 -8.96
N ALA A 194 -16.80 -12.44 -9.37
CA ALA A 194 -17.29 -11.34 -8.55
C ALA A 194 -18.06 -10.34 -9.44
N GLN A 195 -18.72 -9.35 -8.84
CA GLN A 195 -19.32 -8.23 -9.56
C GLN A 195 -18.21 -7.23 -9.95
N VAL A 196 -17.47 -7.55 -11.02
CA VAL A 196 -16.36 -6.70 -11.49
C VAL A 196 -16.81 -5.33 -11.98
N ASP A 197 -18.07 -5.20 -12.40
CA ASP A 197 -18.68 -3.92 -12.79
C ASP A 197 -18.99 -3.00 -11.60
N ASP A 198 -18.87 -3.51 -10.38
CA ASP A 198 -18.93 -2.76 -9.11
C ASP A 198 -17.62 -2.92 -8.33
N THR A 199 -16.52 -2.48 -8.93
CA THR A 199 -15.19 -2.56 -8.34
C THR A 199 -14.84 -1.29 -7.59
N SER A 200 -14.46 -1.43 -6.32
CA SER A 200 -13.80 -0.39 -5.54
C SER A 200 -12.31 -0.69 -5.41
N LEU A 201 -11.48 0.35 -5.48
CA LEU A 201 -10.03 0.24 -5.31
C LEU A 201 -9.61 0.87 -3.99
N LEU A 202 -8.86 0.13 -3.17
CA LEU A 202 -8.14 0.63 -2.00
C LEU A 202 -6.64 0.49 -2.26
N THR A 203 -6.01 1.59 -2.54
CA THR A 203 -4.64 1.64 -3.03
C THR A 203 -3.78 2.54 -2.17
N LEU A 204 -2.50 2.21 -2.03
CA LEU A 204 -1.61 2.88 -1.12
C LEU A 204 -0.38 3.40 -1.86
N SER A 205 -0.09 4.69 -1.73
CA SER A 205 1.07 5.30 -2.36
C SER A 205 1.06 5.11 -3.90
N PHE A 206 2.10 4.57 -4.49
CA PHE A 206 2.27 4.43 -5.94
C PHE A 206 1.16 3.62 -6.64
N SER A 207 0.52 2.70 -5.95
CA SER A 207 -0.63 2.00 -6.55
C SER A 207 -1.86 2.90 -6.73
N GLY A 208 -1.95 4.01 -6.00
CA GLY A 208 -2.97 5.04 -6.22
C GLY A 208 -2.83 5.74 -7.57
N HIS A 209 -1.60 5.91 -8.06
CA HIS A 209 -1.35 6.39 -9.42
C HIS A 209 -1.93 5.44 -10.48
N LEU A 210 -1.67 4.13 -10.32
CA LEU A 210 -2.21 3.11 -11.23
C LEU A 210 -3.75 3.11 -11.20
N ALA A 211 -4.35 3.24 -10.01
CA ALA A 211 -5.80 3.29 -9.85
C ALA A 211 -6.44 4.49 -10.56
N LEU A 212 -5.88 5.68 -10.38
CA LEU A 212 -6.36 6.89 -11.05
C LEU A 212 -6.22 6.78 -12.56
N ARG A 213 -5.07 6.29 -13.05
CA ARG A 213 -4.85 6.10 -14.48
C ARG A 213 -5.79 5.06 -15.09
N ALA A 214 -6.02 3.94 -14.40
CA ALA A 214 -6.95 2.91 -14.87
C ALA A 214 -8.39 3.42 -14.96
N ALA A 215 -8.83 4.21 -13.98
CA ALA A 215 -10.19 4.76 -13.94
C ALA A 215 -10.49 5.79 -15.04
N VAL A 216 -9.49 6.28 -15.75
CA VAL A 216 -9.69 7.09 -16.98
C VAL A 216 -10.36 6.27 -18.08
N GLU A 217 -10.07 4.97 -18.16
CA GLU A 217 -10.47 4.10 -19.28
C GLU A 217 -11.42 2.97 -18.86
N ASP A 218 -11.30 2.45 -17.63
CA ASP A 218 -12.09 1.30 -17.18
C ASP A 218 -13.29 1.71 -16.33
N THR A 219 -14.47 1.62 -16.92
CA THR A 219 -15.74 2.01 -16.30
C THR A 219 -16.23 1.03 -15.23
N ARG A 220 -15.61 -0.14 -15.08
CA ARG A 220 -15.91 -1.11 -14.02
C ARG A 220 -15.46 -0.60 -12.64
N ILE A 221 -14.47 0.30 -12.60
CA ILE A 221 -14.02 0.97 -11.39
C ILE A 221 -15.07 1.99 -10.97
N ARG A 222 -15.62 1.85 -9.77
CA ARG A 222 -16.70 2.67 -9.23
C ARG A 222 -16.27 3.64 -8.16
N SER A 223 -15.19 3.35 -7.46
CA SER A 223 -14.58 4.27 -6.49
C SER A 223 -13.10 3.99 -6.28
N ILE A 224 -12.36 5.01 -5.90
CA ILE A 224 -10.94 4.91 -5.55
C ILE A 224 -10.74 5.51 -4.16
N HIS A 225 -10.06 4.76 -3.29
CA HIS A 225 -9.64 5.24 -1.98
C HIS A 225 -8.13 5.04 -1.88
N THR A 226 -7.39 6.14 -1.69
CA THR A 226 -5.93 6.09 -1.73
C THR A 226 -5.29 6.94 -0.64
N VAL A 227 -4.06 6.59 -0.30
CA VAL A 227 -3.26 7.26 0.72
C VAL A 227 -1.93 7.68 0.10
N GLY A 228 -1.67 8.98 0.04
CA GLY A 228 -0.38 9.51 -0.39
C GLY A 228 0.05 9.04 -1.79
N ALA A 229 -0.85 9.13 -2.79
CA ALA A 229 -0.52 8.71 -4.15
C ALA A 229 0.25 9.81 -4.90
N PRO A 230 1.40 9.51 -5.52
CA PRO A 230 1.99 10.40 -6.52
C PRO A 230 1.10 10.42 -7.75
N VAL A 231 0.90 11.59 -8.35
CA VAL A 231 -0.02 11.71 -9.50
C VAL A 231 0.59 12.46 -10.67
N SER A 232 1.16 13.63 -10.43
CA SER A 232 1.75 14.47 -11.49
C SER A 232 2.99 15.21 -10.99
N ARG A 233 2.89 15.97 -9.92
CA ARG A 233 3.98 16.82 -9.42
C ARG A 233 5.18 16.03 -8.90
N PHE A 234 4.94 14.89 -8.28
CA PHE A 234 6.01 13.98 -7.91
C PHE A 234 6.91 13.60 -9.11
N PHE A 235 6.30 13.40 -10.27
CA PHE A 235 7.00 12.97 -11.49
C PHE A 235 7.64 14.11 -12.27
N THR A 236 7.26 15.38 -12.02
CA THR A 236 7.67 16.53 -12.86
C THR A 236 8.41 17.62 -12.12
N ASP A 237 8.33 17.68 -10.80
CA ASP A 237 9.00 18.69 -9.98
C ASP A 237 10.42 18.26 -9.62
N ALA A 238 11.41 18.77 -10.37
CA ALA A 238 12.80 18.44 -10.15
C ALA A 238 13.34 18.90 -8.77
N ALA A 239 12.87 20.06 -8.29
CA ALA A 239 13.29 20.55 -6.97
C ALA A 239 12.75 19.69 -5.83
N TRP A 240 11.54 19.15 -5.99
CA TRP A 240 11.01 18.16 -5.05
C TRP A 240 11.75 16.83 -5.13
N TRP A 241 12.04 16.37 -6.35
CA TRP A 241 12.74 15.11 -6.59
C TRP A 241 14.08 15.02 -5.85
N GLU A 242 14.83 16.12 -5.78
CA GLU A 242 16.08 16.16 -5.03
C GLU A 242 15.90 15.82 -3.54
N ARG A 243 14.74 16.13 -2.98
CA ARG A 243 14.41 15.95 -1.56
C ARG A 243 13.78 14.61 -1.24
N VAL A 244 13.34 13.86 -2.25
CA VAL A 244 12.74 12.54 -2.06
C VAL A 244 13.73 11.59 -1.39
N PRO A 245 13.33 10.82 -0.38
CA PRO A 245 14.21 9.91 0.36
C PRO A 245 14.96 8.93 -0.54
N ALA A 246 16.22 8.65 -0.20
CA ALA A 246 17.10 7.77 -0.98
C ALA A 246 16.51 6.35 -1.11
N VAL A 247 15.90 5.83 -0.05
CA VAL A 247 15.21 4.52 -0.07
C VAL A 247 14.11 4.48 -1.12
N THR A 248 13.34 5.55 -1.27
CA THR A 248 12.28 5.65 -2.28
C THR A 248 12.85 5.68 -3.70
N LYS A 249 13.83 6.55 -3.95
CA LYS A 249 14.50 6.66 -5.26
C LYS A 249 15.16 5.32 -5.66
N GLU A 250 15.85 4.69 -4.74
CA GLU A 250 16.54 3.42 -4.99
C GLU A 250 15.55 2.28 -5.27
N THR A 251 14.44 2.22 -4.53
CA THR A 251 13.40 1.23 -4.77
C THR A 251 12.78 1.42 -6.17
N LEU A 252 12.45 2.65 -6.56
CA LEU A 252 11.93 2.95 -7.89
C LEU A 252 12.95 2.62 -8.99
N ARG A 253 14.24 2.96 -8.79
CA ARG A 253 15.32 2.63 -9.73
C ARG A 253 15.35 1.13 -10.03
N ARG A 254 15.25 0.32 -9.00
CA ARG A 254 15.25 -1.15 -9.12
C ARG A 254 14.00 -1.68 -9.81
N LEU A 255 12.84 -1.20 -9.41
CA LEU A 255 11.56 -1.63 -9.99
C LEU A 255 11.47 -1.30 -11.49
N THR A 256 12.04 -0.17 -11.89
CA THR A 256 12.03 0.29 -13.29
C THR A 256 13.23 -0.20 -14.11
N GLY A 257 14.25 -0.79 -13.47
CA GLY A 257 15.47 -1.26 -14.13
C GLY A 257 16.34 -0.14 -14.70
N THR A 258 16.27 1.09 -14.14
CA THR A 258 17.10 2.22 -14.57
C THR A 258 18.50 2.15 -13.95
N ALA A 259 19.50 2.65 -14.67
CA ALA A 259 20.89 2.61 -14.23
C ALA A 259 21.19 3.60 -13.10
N GLY A 260 20.51 4.76 -13.06
CA GLY A 260 20.72 5.80 -12.06
C GLY A 260 19.50 6.66 -11.81
N HIS A 261 19.60 7.56 -10.82
CA HIS A 261 18.47 8.42 -10.41
C HIS A 261 18.09 9.47 -11.48
N ASP A 262 19.06 9.96 -12.27
CA ASP A 262 18.78 10.93 -13.35
C ASP A 262 17.99 10.27 -14.49
N GLU A 263 18.39 9.05 -14.89
CA GLU A 263 17.64 8.26 -15.87
C GLU A 263 16.24 7.91 -15.34
N LEU A 264 16.17 7.54 -14.06
CA LEU A 264 14.89 7.26 -13.40
C LEU A 264 13.96 8.46 -13.49
N PHE A 265 14.42 9.64 -13.05
CA PHE A 265 13.58 10.84 -13.06
C PHE A 265 13.15 11.22 -14.48
N ALA A 266 14.06 11.14 -15.45
CA ALA A 266 13.74 11.39 -16.85
C ALA A 266 12.64 10.44 -17.37
N ARG A 267 12.71 9.15 -17.02
CA ARG A 267 11.70 8.13 -17.37
C ARG A 267 10.36 8.40 -16.69
N LEU A 268 10.37 8.71 -15.41
CA LEU A 268 9.15 8.93 -14.62
C LEU A 268 8.33 10.16 -15.06
N ARG A 269 8.94 11.12 -15.74
CA ARG A 269 8.25 12.34 -16.20
C ARG A 269 7.04 12.05 -17.10
N SER A 270 7.12 11.04 -17.95
CA SER A 270 6.02 10.64 -18.82
C SER A 270 4.85 9.97 -18.08
N TRP A 271 5.05 9.57 -16.83
CA TRP A 271 4.01 8.91 -16.02
C TRP A 271 3.03 9.90 -15.39
N ALA A 272 3.38 11.19 -15.37
CA ALA A 272 2.53 12.24 -14.83
C ALA A 272 1.15 12.26 -15.50
N LEU A 273 0.09 12.17 -14.69
CA LEU A 273 -1.28 12.35 -15.20
C LEU A 273 -1.52 13.80 -15.57
N THR A 274 -2.11 14.01 -16.73
CA THR A 274 -2.48 15.34 -17.21
C THR A 274 -3.76 15.82 -16.54
N PRO A 275 -4.03 17.15 -16.54
CA PRO A 275 -5.30 17.69 -16.08
C PRO A 275 -6.52 17.08 -16.81
N GLU A 276 -6.40 16.81 -18.10
CA GLU A 276 -7.45 16.19 -18.91
C GLU A 276 -7.72 14.75 -18.46
N GLN A 277 -6.68 13.96 -18.19
CA GLN A 277 -6.82 12.60 -17.64
C GLN A 277 -7.48 12.62 -16.27
N LEU A 278 -7.05 13.54 -15.38
CA LEU A 278 -7.67 13.67 -14.05
C LEU A 278 -9.14 14.08 -14.15
N SER A 279 -9.48 15.00 -15.05
CA SER A 279 -10.87 15.42 -15.30
C SER A 279 -11.73 14.32 -15.92
N ALA A 280 -11.12 13.33 -16.57
CA ALA A 280 -11.79 12.16 -17.10
C ALA A 280 -12.15 11.11 -16.04
N VAL A 281 -11.55 11.16 -14.84
CA VAL A 281 -11.92 10.31 -13.70
C VAL A 281 -13.27 10.77 -13.15
N LYS A 282 -14.33 10.01 -13.43
CA LYS A 282 -15.73 10.37 -13.08
C LYS A 282 -16.22 9.77 -11.77
N VAL A 283 -15.46 8.87 -11.19
CA VAL A 283 -15.81 8.14 -9.96
C VAL A 283 -15.43 8.92 -8.71
N PRO A 284 -16.07 8.64 -7.56
CA PRO A 284 -15.65 9.22 -6.29
C PRO A 284 -14.22 8.81 -5.94
N VAL A 285 -13.42 9.78 -5.53
CA VAL A 285 -12.04 9.57 -5.05
C VAL A 285 -11.92 10.05 -3.61
N GLY A 286 -11.54 9.15 -2.71
CA GLY A 286 -11.12 9.47 -1.35
C GLY A 286 -9.59 9.51 -1.30
N TYR A 287 -9.01 10.65 -0.95
CA TYR A 287 -7.57 10.81 -0.93
C TYR A 287 -7.09 11.28 0.45
N VAL A 288 -6.22 10.50 1.07
CA VAL A 288 -5.57 10.87 2.34
C VAL A 288 -4.27 11.61 2.05
N VAL A 289 -4.13 12.77 2.67
CA VAL A 289 -2.95 13.65 2.57
C VAL A 289 -2.22 13.65 3.90
N SER A 290 -0.92 13.43 3.87
CA SER A 290 -0.01 13.71 4.99
C SER A 290 0.62 15.08 4.76
N THR A 291 0.46 16.04 5.69
CA THR A 291 0.90 17.43 5.46
C THR A 291 2.41 17.62 5.55
N ARG A 292 3.10 16.64 6.14
CA ARG A 292 4.58 16.57 6.21
C ARG A 292 5.12 15.40 5.39
N ASP A 293 4.43 15.04 4.32
CA ASP A 293 4.82 13.95 3.43
C ASP A 293 6.19 14.24 2.80
N GLU A 294 7.14 13.35 2.98
CA GLU A 294 8.50 13.46 2.46
C GLU A 294 8.64 12.88 1.05
N ILE A 295 7.61 12.17 0.57
CA ILE A 295 7.58 11.56 -0.76
C ILE A 295 6.69 12.39 -1.68
N ILE A 296 5.47 12.71 -1.26
CA ILE A 296 4.46 13.35 -2.10
C ILE A 296 4.49 14.86 -1.92
N PRO A 297 4.73 15.65 -2.99
CA PRO A 297 4.77 17.10 -2.88
C PRO A 297 3.39 17.69 -2.50
N PRO A 298 3.35 18.73 -1.66
CA PRO A 298 2.09 19.38 -1.27
C PRO A 298 1.26 19.88 -2.47
N ALA A 299 1.91 20.20 -3.58
CA ALA A 299 1.28 20.65 -4.81
C ALA A 299 0.36 19.58 -5.46
N GLU A 300 0.54 18.29 -5.14
CA GLU A 300 -0.36 17.22 -5.63
C GLU A 300 -1.79 17.44 -5.14
N ARG A 301 -1.97 17.78 -3.88
CA ARG A 301 -3.31 18.01 -3.30
C ARG A 301 -4.06 19.14 -4.03
N ALA A 302 -3.38 20.23 -4.33
CA ALA A 302 -3.97 21.36 -5.07
C ALA A 302 -4.34 20.96 -6.50
N LEU A 303 -3.45 20.23 -7.20
CA LEU A 303 -3.68 19.74 -8.55
C LEU A 303 -4.89 18.76 -8.59
N LEU A 304 -4.98 17.83 -7.67
CA LEU A 304 -6.09 16.90 -7.57
C LEU A 304 -7.42 17.63 -7.29
N GLY A 305 -7.42 18.61 -6.38
CA GLY A 305 -8.59 19.40 -6.05
C GLY A 305 -9.10 20.26 -7.21
N ALA A 306 -8.20 20.71 -8.10
CA ALA A 306 -8.55 21.49 -9.27
C ALA A 306 -9.11 20.65 -10.43
N ASN A 307 -8.76 19.37 -10.53
CA ASN A 307 -9.02 18.58 -11.72
C ASN A 307 -9.94 17.36 -11.50
N LEU A 308 -10.01 16.81 -10.29
CA LEU A 308 -10.94 15.72 -9.99
C LEU A 308 -12.33 16.26 -9.63
N GLY A 309 -13.35 15.85 -10.37
CA GLY A 309 -14.72 16.33 -10.16
C GLY A 309 -15.39 15.86 -8.86
N LYS A 310 -14.95 14.73 -8.30
CA LYS A 310 -15.56 14.08 -7.13
C LYS A 310 -14.49 13.63 -6.13
N VAL A 311 -13.65 14.54 -5.66
CA VAL A 311 -12.60 14.22 -4.69
C VAL A 311 -12.97 14.66 -3.28
N ARG A 312 -12.67 13.81 -2.30
CA ARG A 312 -12.72 14.13 -0.87
C ARG A 312 -11.35 13.92 -0.27
N PHE A 313 -10.86 14.92 0.44
CA PHE A 313 -9.59 14.87 1.13
C PHE A 313 -9.77 14.61 2.62
N LYS A 314 -8.85 13.84 3.19
CA LYS A 314 -8.59 13.77 4.62
C LYS A 314 -7.14 14.12 4.84
N GLU A 315 -6.88 15.12 5.65
CA GLU A 315 -5.55 15.63 5.92
C GLU A 315 -5.12 15.28 7.34
N PHE A 316 -3.90 14.78 7.49
CA PHE A 316 -3.27 14.50 8.76
C PHE A 316 -1.93 15.23 8.86
N ASP A 317 -1.63 15.78 10.03
CA ASP A 317 -0.30 16.33 10.34
C ASP A 317 0.66 15.18 10.67
N ASP A 318 1.16 14.55 9.62
CA ASP A 318 1.96 13.33 9.70
C ASP A 318 2.87 13.21 8.46
N VAL A 319 3.77 12.22 8.50
CA VAL A 319 4.63 11.82 7.40
C VAL A 319 3.90 10.89 6.42
N HIS A 320 4.57 10.45 5.36
CA HIS A 320 3.99 9.60 4.33
C HIS A 320 3.21 8.40 4.89
N GLY A 321 1.98 8.20 4.41
CA GLY A 321 1.11 7.11 4.87
C GLY A 321 0.41 7.34 6.20
N SER A 322 0.60 8.48 6.86
CA SER A 322 -0.04 8.90 8.12
C SER A 322 -0.01 7.85 9.24
N PRO A 323 1.17 7.30 9.59
CA PRO A 323 1.32 6.17 10.51
C PRO A 323 0.89 6.47 11.95
N ALA A 324 0.88 7.72 12.39
CA ALA A 324 0.37 8.11 13.70
C ALA A 324 -1.16 8.19 13.76
N HIS A 325 -1.84 8.18 12.61
CA HIS A 325 -3.28 8.36 12.48
C HIS A 325 -4.02 7.14 11.89
N LEU A 326 -3.41 5.96 11.93
CA LEU A 326 -3.91 4.73 11.28
C LEU A 326 -5.36 4.38 11.64
N GLY A 327 -5.75 4.55 12.90
CA GLY A 327 -7.10 4.23 13.37
C GLY A 327 -8.15 5.11 12.68
N GLU A 328 -7.98 6.43 12.73
CA GLU A 328 -8.88 7.39 12.09
C GLU A 328 -8.86 7.27 10.56
N MET A 329 -7.68 7.11 9.99
CA MET A 329 -7.51 6.94 8.54
C MET A 329 -8.26 5.71 8.03
N ARG A 330 -8.11 4.55 8.68
CA ARG A 330 -8.80 3.31 8.31
C ARG A 330 -10.32 3.44 8.39
N LEU A 331 -10.84 4.07 9.44
CA LEU A 331 -12.27 4.34 9.58
C LEU A 331 -12.77 5.28 8.49
N TRP A 332 -12.01 6.31 8.12
CA TRP A 332 -12.39 7.25 7.08
C TRP A 332 -12.42 6.59 5.70
N LEU A 333 -11.41 5.77 5.39
CA LEU A 333 -11.36 4.99 4.13
C LEU A 333 -12.52 4.02 4.04
N LEU A 334 -12.80 3.29 5.13
CA LEU A 334 -13.90 2.34 5.19
C LEU A 334 -15.26 3.04 5.01
N HIS A 335 -15.48 4.15 5.69
CA HIS A 335 -16.68 4.96 5.52
C HIS A 335 -16.84 5.45 4.07
N GLY A 336 -15.73 5.86 3.44
CA GLY A 336 -15.70 6.24 2.03
C GLY A 336 -16.13 5.09 1.09
N LEU A 337 -15.57 3.89 1.32
CA LEU A 337 -15.91 2.69 0.57
C LEU A 337 -17.41 2.35 0.66
N LEU A 338 -17.98 2.37 1.86
CA LEU A 338 -19.40 2.06 2.07
C LEU A 338 -20.32 3.11 1.45
N ARG A 339 -19.98 4.40 1.60
CA ARG A 339 -20.73 5.50 0.96
C ARG A 339 -20.72 5.42 -0.56
N ALA A 340 -19.58 5.11 -1.15
CA ALA A 340 -19.47 5.02 -2.61
C ALA A 340 -20.37 3.94 -3.20
N ARG A 341 -20.70 2.91 -2.42
CA ARG A 341 -21.67 1.86 -2.78
C ARG A 341 -23.12 2.22 -2.51
N GLY A 342 -23.41 3.38 -1.97
CA GLY A 342 -24.78 3.75 -1.56
C GLY A 342 -25.32 2.93 -0.39
N VAL A 343 -24.43 2.33 0.42
CA VAL A 343 -24.81 1.59 1.62
C VAL A 343 -25.14 2.61 2.73
N ASP A 344 -26.38 3.06 2.75
CA ASP A 344 -26.94 3.94 3.79
C ASP A 344 -27.59 3.09 4.88
N ASP A 345 -26.79 2.26 5.55
CA ASP A 345 -27.22 1.50 6.70
C ASP A 345 -26.78 2.15 8.03
N ARG A 346 -27.30 1.59 9.14
CA ARG A 346 -26.94 2.05 10.49
C ARG A 346 -25.43 1.98 10.76
N ARG A 347 -24.69 1.11 10.06
CA ARG A 347 -23.24 0.94 10.20
C ARG A 347 -22.49 2.10 9.58
N THR A 348 -22.89 2.53 8.39
CA THR A 348 -22.32 3.69 7.70
C THR A 348 -22.58 4.97 8.49
N ALA A 349 -23.81 5.12 9.02
CA ALA A 349 -24.17 6.23 9.89
C ALA A 349 -23.36 6.22 11.20
N ALA A 350 -23.21 5.07 11.87
CA ALA A 350 -22.41 4.93 13.08
C ALA A 350 -20.92 5.27 12.85
N LEU A 351 -20.34 4.81 11.74
CA LEU A 351 -18.98 5.17 11.34
C LEU A 351 -18.83 6.67 11.10
N GLY A 352 -19.82 7.30 10.46
CA GLY A 352 -19.85 8.75 10.26
C GLY A 352 -19.87 9.53 11.57
N LEU A 353 -20.63 9.07 12.58
CA LEU A 353 -20.65 9.65 13.91
C LEU A 353 -19.31 9.52 14.64
N VAL A 354 -18.70 8.34 14.62
CA VAL A 354 -17.38 8.12 15.25
C VAL A 354 -16.32 9.03 14.62
N LEU A 355 -16.31 9.18 13.30
CA LEU A 355 -15.40 10.09 12.60
C LEU A 355 -15.65 11.54 12.95
N GLY A 356 -16.92 11.94 13.10
CA GLY A 356 -17.31 13.28 13.55
C GLY A 356 -16.75 13.60 14.93
N VAL A 357 -16.90 12.69 15.89
CA VAL A 357 -16.40 12.83 17.27
C VAL A 357 -14.86 12.89 17.26
N GLN A 358 -14.18 12.01 16.54
CA GLN A 358 -12.71 12.02 16.44
C GLN A 358 -12.18 13.33 15.84
N GLY A 359 -12.85 13.87 14.82
CA GLY A 359 -12.51 15.15 14.22
C GLY A 359 -12.64 16.32 15.20
N VAL A 360 -13.62 16.31 16.09
CA VAL A 360 -13.80 17.33 17.15
C VAL A 360 -12.70 17.21 18.21
N VAL A 361 -12.44 16.00 18.70
CA VAL A 361 -11.38 15.74 19.70
C VAL A 361 -9.99 16.14 19.16
N SER A 362 -9.71 15.84 17.91
CA SER A 362 -8.45 16.21 17.27
C SER A 362 -8.28 17.73 17.14
N ARG A 363 -9.35 18.48 16.87
CA ARG A 363 -9.32 19.96 16.83
C ARG A 363 -9.09 20.55 18.22
N LEU A 364 -9.74 20.02 19.24
CA LEU A 364 -9.60 20.50 20.63
C LEU A 364 -8.18 20.29 21.18
N ARG A 365 -7.49 19.22 20.76
CA ARG A 365 -6.09 18.96 21.12
C ARG A 365 -5.08 19.89 20.42
N LYS A 366 -5.46 20.52 19.31
CA LYS A 366 -4.61 21.46 18.54
C LYS A 366 -4.75 22.92 18.95
N THR A 367 -5.71 23.25 19.83
CA THR A 367 -5.86 24.62 20.35
C THR A 367 -4.84 24.79 21.49
N PRO A 368 -3.79 25.64 21.34
CA PRO A 368 -2.89 25.93 22.45
C PRO A 368 -3.69 26.63 23.54
N VAL A 369 -3.58 26.14 24.76
CA VAL A 369 -4.02 26.88 25.95
C VAL A 369 -3.02 28.03 26.09
N HIS A 370 -3.41 29.22 25.65
CA HIS A 370 -2.68 30.44 25.98
C HIS A 370 -2.89 30.69 27.47
N HIS A 371 -1.85 30.47 28.26
CA HIS A 371 -1.66 31.02 29.58
C HIS A 371 -0.70 32.19 29.53
#